data_b8d58b6967a1302f827a0f709bd53335
#
_entry.id   b8d58b6967a1302f827a0f709bd53335
#
_cell.length_a   1.000
_cell.length_b   1.000
_cell.length_c   1.000
_cell.angle_alpha   90.00
_cell.angle_beta   90.00
_cell.angle_gamma   90.00
#
_symmetry.space_group_name_H-M   'P 1'
#
loop_
_entity.id
_entity.type
_entity.pdbx_description
1 polymer ?
#
loop_
_entity_poly.entity_id
_entity_poly.type
_entity_poly.pdbx_seq_one_letter_code
_entity_poly.pdbx_strand_id
1 'polypeptide(L)'
;AQQAIRLGADDYILKPVKPRKLIELVMKNVRVLLDVRQENHDYYNVYEKIFINTLLAGKKIDSTNRFKKLLEYKYNLILETNLLFAAVLKVERADSSDMKVPVPELPSSALDELWDQTKCLLPLPLDGHSFLLLGKGDYSKLIAHTIFTELRNKIKQLNTSFTDKNIAITAGISDTVSISEIHCAYSQAVSALDMAYYEVPGSVLFYQEHSTAMPEFQETVQKDYIEQITSCILSVNQEELSHVFDAFEKECRQKQYKPSDIAAFFKRLYFYVIRHTKLEASLEFEQSLLASHTHFDTLLHTFVKFVLRSLKNNTLLPSDSYSNIIQNICVYLSDHFKEPLTVESVAEKFNRTPNYISAKFKKEVGKSFTDYLVELRIQKATTLLTYTNKSISEIAGEVGFNSYTYFSKTFRKYTGKNAGSFRKPSAPPPKNFSP
;
A
#
# COMPACT_ATOMS: atom_id res chain seq x y z
N ALA A 1 15.44 -41.57 42.29
CA ALA A 1 15.02 -41.38 40.89
C ALA A 1 13.59 -40.84 40.81
N GLN A 2 12.59 -41.51 41.34
CA GLN A 2 11.18 -41.05 41.29
C GLN A 2 10.95 -39.70 42.00
N GLN A 3 11.72 -39.37 43.04
CA GLN A 3 11.66 -38.06 43.71
C GLN A 3 12.28 -36.94 42.86
N ALA A 4 13.28 -37.19 42.07
CA ALA A 4 13.90 -36.18 41.19
C ALA A 4 12.95 -35.75 40.08
N ILE A 5 12.17 -36.67 39.49
CA ILE A 5 11.17 -36.35 38.46
C ILE A 5 10.01 -35.54 39.05
N ARG A 6 9.62 -35.86 40.33
CA ARG A 6 8.60 -35.06 41.04
C ARG A 6 9.05 -33.61 41.34
N LEU A 7 10.38 -33.39 41.38
CA LEU A 7 11.00 -32.08 41.60
C LEU A 7 11.37 -31.36 40.31
N GLY A 8 10.89 -31.85 39.17
CA GLY A 8 11.06 -31.17 37.87
C GLY A 8 12.32 -31.59 37.09
N ALA A 9 12.93 -32.73 37.42
CA ALA A 9 13.99 -33.30 36.61
C ALA A 9 13.39 -34.00 35.38
N ASP A 10 13.87 -33.66 34.18
CA ASP A 10 13.37 -34.23 32.91
C ASP A 10 13.67 -35.73 32.77
N ASP A 11 14.80 -36.17 33.30
CA ASP A 11 15.16 -37.59 33.31
C ASP A 11 16.36 -37.84 34.29
N TYR A 12 16.78 -39.09 34.46
CA TYR A 12 17.91 -39.45 35.32
C TYR A 12 18.77 -40.55 34.74
N ILE A 13 20.05 -40.56 35.06
CA ILE A 13 21.02 -41.57 34.63
C ILE A 13 21.70 -42.18 35.86
N LEU A 14 21.67 -43.51 35.93
CA LEU A 14 22.38 -44.24 36.98
C LEU A 14 23.87 -44.36 36.69
N LYS A 15 24.69 -44.22 37.73
CA LYS A 15 26.13 -44.47 37.65
C LYS A 15 26.41 -45.97 37.59
N PRO A 16 27.40 -46.42 36.81
CA PRO A 16 28.29 -45.65 35.93
C PRO A 16 27.59 -45.13 34.67
N VAL A 17 27.86 -43.86 34.34
CA VAL A 17 27.23 -43.21 33.19
C VAL A 17 27.83 -43.71 31.89
N LYS A 18 27.02 -44.40 31.06
CA LYS A 18 27.45 -44.82 29.73
C LYS A 18 27.34 -43.63 28.76
N PRO A 19 28.43 -43.21 28.08
CA PRO A 19 28.43 -42.02 27.21
C PRO A 19 27.32 -42.04 26.16
N ARG A 20 27.04 -43.18 25.53
CA ARG A 20 25.96 -43.33 24.54
C ARG A 20 24.59 -43.00 25.13
N LYS A 21 24.30 -43.48 26.33
CA LYS A 21 22.99 -43.24 26.98
C LYS A 21 22.81 -41.75 27.37
N LEU A 22 23.92 -41.10 27.76
CA LEU A 22 23.89 -39.64 28.02
C LEU A 22 23.59 -38.88 26.74
N ILE A 23 24.27 -39.22 25.64
CA ILE A 23 24.06 -38.56 24.33
C ILE A 23 22.62 -38.77 23.85
N GLU A 24 22.10 -40.01 23.94
CA GLU A 24 20.69 -40.28 23.52
C GLU A 24 19.69 -39.43 24.31
N LEU A 25 19.90 -39.28 25.61
CA LEU A 25 19.01 -38.54 26.49
C LEU A 25 19.08 -37.03 26.23
N VAL A 26 20.29 -36.52 26.03
CA VAL A 26 20.49 -35.12 25.63
C VAL A 26 19.85 -34.86 24.27
N MET A 27 20.06 -35.71 23.27
CA MET A 27 19.47 -35.56 21.93
C MET A 27 17.97 -35.66 21.94
N LYS A 28 17.39 -36.53 22.77
CA LYS A 28 15.93 -36.61 22.97
C LYS A 28 15.37 -35.28 23.48
N ASN A 29 15.96 -34.73 24.54
CA ASN A 29 15.49 -33.49 25.13
C ASN A 29 15.72 -32.28 24.18
N VAL A 30 16.84 -32.26 23.46
CA VAL A 30 17.07 -31.22 22.42
C VAL A 30 16.03 -31.30 21.34
N ARG A 31 15.62 -32.48 20.85
CA ARG A 31 14.55 -32.63 19.86
C ARG A 31 13.22 -32.07 20.38
N VAL A 32 12.81 -32.47 21.61
CA VAL A 32 11.60 -31.94 22.22
C VAL A 32 11.61 -30.42 22.33
N LEU A 33 12.73 -29.82 22.73
CA LEU A 33 12.89 -28.36 22.80
C LEU A 33 12.84 -27.71 21.42
N LEU A 34 13.41 -28.35 20.39
CA LEU A 34 13.35 -27.85 19.01
C LEU A 34 11.94 -27.92 18.45
N ASP A 35 11.19 -29.00 18.70
CA ASP A 35 9.82 -29.17 18.27
C ASP A 35 8.92 -28.11 18.93
N VAL A 36 9.02 -27.91 20.25
CA VAL A 36 8.28 -26.85 20.97
C VAL A 36 8.66 -25.46 20.46
N ARG A 37 9.95 -25.24 20.12
CA ARG A 37 10.40 -23.96 19.57
C ARG A 37 9.84 -23.72 18.16
N GLN A 38 9.77 -24.76 17.34
CA GLN A 38 9.18 -24.70 16.00
C GLN A 38 7.67 -24.42 16.06
N GLU A 39 6.91 -25.14 16.89
CA GLU A 39 5.49 -24.91 17.08
C GLU A 39 5.20 -23.49 17.56
N ASN A 40 5.98 -22.98 18.52
CA ASN A 40 5.86 -21.60 18.98
C ASN A 40 6.21 -20.61 17.87
N HIS A 41 7.25 -20.87 17.08
CA HIS A 41 7.63 -20.02 15.96
C HIS A 41 6.50 -19.91 14.93
N ASP A 42 5.89 -21.02 14.56
CA ASP A 42 4.78 -21.04 13.58
C ASP A 42 3.54 -20.33 14.14
N TYR A 43 3.23 -20.55 15.42
CA TYR A 43 2.14 -19.86 16.11
C TYR A 43 2.32 -18.33 16.08
N TYR A 44 3.52 -17.83 16.46
CA TYR A 44 3.77 -16.40 16.50
C TYR A 44 3.89 -15.77 15.11
N ASN A 45 4.32 -16.50 14.09
CA ASN A 45 4.28 -16.02 12.71
C ASN A 45 2.85 -15.81 12.21
N VAL A 46 1.94 -16.73 12.53
CA VAL A 46 0.51 -16.58 12.20
C VAL A 46 -0.10 -15.43 12.98
N TYR A 47 0.21 -15.31 14.27
CA TYR A 47 -0.31 -14.24 15.10
C TYR A 47 0.17 -12.86 14.65
N GLU A 48 1.43 -12.73 14.23
CA GLU A 48 1.97 -11.48 13.67
C GLU A 48 1.20 -11.03 12.43
N LYS A 49 0.90 -11.94 11.51
CA LYS A 49 0.08 -11.63 10.33
C LYS A 49 -1.33 -11.17 10.71
N ILE A 50 -1.95 -11.84 11.69
CA ILE A 50 -3.25 -11.44 12.22
C ILE A 50 -3.16 -10.06 12.86
N PHE A 51 -2.13 -9.80 13.63
CA PHE A 51 -1.86 -8.51 14.27
C PHE A 51 -1.74 -7.39 13.24
N ILE A 52 -0.88 -7.56 12.23
CA ILE A 52 -0.72 -6.57 11.15
C ILE A 52 -2.04 -6.31 10.43
N ASN A 53 -2.76 -7.37 10.03
CA ASN A 53 -4.04 -7.22 9.34
C ASN A 53 -5.10 -6.50 10.20
N THR A 54 -5.08 -6.73 11.52
CA THR A 54 -5.98 -6.08 12.48
C THR A 54 -5.68 -4.59 12.58
N LEU A 55 -4.39 -4.22 12.64
CA LEU A 55 -3.95 -2.82 12.62
C LEU A 55 -4.32 -2.12 11.31
N LEU A 56 -4.02 -2.75 10.16
CA LEU A 56 -4.36 -2.22 8.84
C LEU A 56 -5.86 -2.00 8.64
N ALA A 57 -6.68 -2.84 9.30
CA ALA A 57 -8.15 -2.69 9.32
C ALA A 57 -8.63 -1.62 10.33
N GLY A 58 -7.75 -0.92 11.04
CA GLY A 58 -8.10 0.08 12.06
C GLY A 58 -8.84 -0.50 13.27
N LYS A 59 -8.70 -1.81 13.52
CA LYS A 59 -9.41 -2.49 14.61
C LYS A 59 -8.58 -2.56 15.87
N LYS A 60 -9.27 -2.50 17.02
CA LYS A 60 -8.65 -2.69 18.33
C LYS A 60 -8.12 -4.12 18.49
N ILE A 61 -6.99 -4.27 19.15
CA ILE A 61 -6.37 -5.57 19.42
C ILE A 61 -6.96 -6.15 20.69
N ASP A 62 -7.56 -7.34 20.56
CA ASP A 62 -8.31 -7.99 21.66
C ASP A 62 -7.44 -8.56 22.78
N SER A 63 -6.14 -8.75 22.55
CA SER A 63 -5.26 -9.38 23.56
C SER A 63 -3.88 -8.75 23.66
N THR A 64 -3.78 -7.77 24.56
CA THR A 64 -2.49 -7.13 24.93
C THR A 64 -1.44 -8.15 25.40
N ASN A 65 -1.85 -9.19 26.14
CA ASN A 65 -0.93 -10.19 26.65
C ASN A 65 -0.34 -11.08 25.54
N ARG A 66 -1.13 -11.42 24.51
CA ARG A 66 -0.61 -12.17 23.35
C ARG A 66 0.39 -11.35 22.56
N PHE A 67 0.11 -10.06 22.42
CA PHE A 67 1.01 -9.15 21.74
C PHE A 67 2.33 -9.00 22.51
N LYS A 68 2.31 -8.83 23.83
CA LYS A 68 3.52 -8.81 24.66
C LYS A 68 4.35 -10.10 24.48
N LYS A 69 3.72 -11.27 24.53
CA LYS A 69 4.39 -12.56 24.30
C LYS A 69 4.98 -12.67 22.90
N LEU A 70 4.32 -12.12 21.86
CA LEU A 70 4.90 -12.05 20.53
C LEU A 70 6.21 -11.24 20.53
N LEU A 71 6.20 -10.07 21.17
CA LEU A 71 7.37 -9.20 21.27
C LEU A 71 8.53 -9.87 22.03
N GLU A 72 8.23 -10.51 23.14
CA GLU A 72 9.22 -11.24 23.94
C GLU A 72 9.81 -12.45 23.18
N TYR A 73 8.95 -13.30 22.63
CA TYR A 73 9.38 -14.55 22.01
C TYR A 73 10.09 -14.34 20.68
N LYS A 74 9.49 -13.55 19.79
CA LYS A 74 9.98 -13.41 18.41
C LYS A 74 11.12 -12.37 18.32
N TYR A 75 11.05 -11.34 19.16
CA TYR A 75 11.92 -10.17 19.04
C TYR A 75 12.81 -9.94 20.27
N ASN A 76 12.75 -10.85 21.25
CA ASN A 76 13.50 -10.76 22.51
C ASN A 76 13.32 -9.38 23.21
N LEU A 77 12.12 -8.82 23.09
CA LEU A 77 11.81 -7.51 23.59
C LEU A 77 10.90 -7.56 24.80
N ILE A 78 11.46 -7.21 25.96
CA ILE A 78 10.71 -7.05 27.21
C ILE A 78 10.30 -5.57 27.34
N LEU A 79 9.00 -5.32 27.40
CA LEU A 79 8.47 -3.98 27.68
C LEU A 79 8.38 -3.81 29.20
N GLU A 80 9.32 -3.06 29.75
CA GLU A 80 9.32 -2.67 31.18
C GLU A 80 8.15 -1.73 31.50
N THR A 81 7.81 -0.85 30.56
CA THR A 81 6.63 0.02 30.61
C THR A 81 5.56 -0.49 29.66
N ASN A 82 4.29 -0.17 29.99
CA ASN A 82 3.17 -0.49 29.06
C ASN A 82 3.00 0.59 27.99
N LEU A 83 4.03 1.34 27.69
CA LEU A 83 4.00 2.46 26.78
C LEU A 83 4.80 2.15 25.52
N LEU A 84 4.26 2.56 24.39
CA LEU A 84 4.93 2.47 23.10
C LEU A 84 4.51 3.63 22.19
N PHE A 85 5.29 3.84 21.15
CA PHE A 85 4.90 4.65 20.01
C PHE A 85 5.01 3.82 18.74
N ALA A 86 4.35 4.26 17.69
CA ALA A 86 4.44 3.68 16.36
C ALA A 86 5.09 4.68 15.40
N ALA A 87 5.93 4.19 14.49
CA ALA A 87 6.35 4.94 13.33
C ALA A 87 6.07 4.13 12.06
N VAL A 88 5.40 4.73 11.11
CA VAL A 88 5.19 4.13 9.80
C VAL A 88 6.23 4.71 8.86
N LEU A 89 7.11 3.84 8.37
CA LEU A 89 8.14 4.17 7.40
C LEU A 89 7.66 3.79 6.01
N LYS A 90 8.03 4.62 5.05
CA LYS A 90 7.77 4.39 3.65
C LYS A 90 9.03 4.60 2.84
N VAL A 91 9.36 3.61 2.04
CA VAL A 91 10.48 3.65 1.11
C VAL A 91 9.98 4.15 -0.23
N GLU A 92 10.62 5.18 -0.73
CA GLU A 92 10.24 5.83 -1.98
C GLU A 92 11.49 6.33 -2.73
N ARG A 93 11.31 6.93 -3.87
CA ARG A 93 12.42 7.56 -4.58
C ARG A 93 12.70 8.96 -4.03
N ALA A 94 13.97 9.29 -3.92
CA ALA A 94 14.40 10.64 -3.54
C ALA A 94 14.13 11.65 -4.68
N ASP A 95 14.26 11.19 -5.95
CA ASP A 95 13.96 11.98 -7.14
C ASP A 95 12.91 11.28 -8.00
N SER A 96 11.88 12.02 -8.35
CA SER A 96 10.74 11.57 -9.14
C SER A 96 10.96 11.64 -10.66
N SER A 97 12.14 12.05 -11.12
CA SER A 97 12.41 12.35 -12.54
C SER A 97 12.39 11.12 -13.45
N ASP A 98 12.68 9.92 -12.95
CA ASP A 98 12.68 8.69 -13.73
C ASP A 98 11.78 7.60 -13.13
N MET A 99 10.51 7.60 -13.50
CA MET A 99 9.50 6.65 -13.01
C MET A 99 9.57 5.26 -13.66
N LYS A 100 10.45 5.03 -14.61
CA LYS A 100 10.57 3.72 -15.28
C LYS A 100 11.30 2.68 -14.44
N VAL A 101 12.06 3.14 -13.46
CA VAL A 101 12.79 2.25 -12.54
C VAL A 101 11.87 1.88 -11.38
N PRO A 102 11.71 0.61 -10.97
CA PRO A 102 10.91 0.25 -9.79
C PRO A 102 11.47 0.92 -8.54
N VAL A 103 10.62 1.20 -7.56
CA VAL A 103 11.08 1.68 -6.24
C VAL A 103 12.07 0.64 -5.70
N PRO A 104 13.30 1.04 -5.36
CA PRO A 104 14.28 0.09 -4.90
C PRO A 104 13.88 -0.51 -3.54
N GLU A 105 14.21 -1.78 -3.33
CA GLU A 105 14.03 -2.41 -2.03
C GLU A 105 15.02 -1.82 -1.02
N LEU A 106 14.54 -1.59 0.19
CA LEU A 106 15.42 -1.15 1.27
C LEU A 106 16.38 -2.30 1.63
N PRO A 107 17.68 -2.08 1.66
CA PRO A 107 18.62 -3.10 2.11
C PRO A 107 18.30 -3.54 3.55
N SER A 108 18.34 -4.84 3.82
CA SER A 108 18.13 -5.38 5.17
C SER A 108 19.04 -4.74 6.22
N SER A 109 20.29 -4.44 5.84
CA SER A 109 21.24 -3.73 6.70
C SER A 109 20.76 -2.36 7.17
N ALA A 110 19.94 -1.65 6.37
CA ALA A 110 19.38 -0.36 6.77
C ALA A 110 18.31 -0.50 7.86
N LEU A 111 17.52 -1.59 7.78
CA LEU A 111 16.55 -1.92 8.82
C LEU A 111 17.27 -2.33 10.11
N ASP A 112 18.34 -3.11 10.01
CA ASP A 112 19.18 -3.51 11.15
C ASP A 112 19.83 -2.30 11.82
N GLU A 113 20.26 -1.32 11.02
CA GLU A 113 20.85 -0.09 11.53
C GLU A 113 19.84 0.81 12.25
N LEU A 114 18.58 0.88 11.77
CA LEU A 114 17.48 1.55 12.47
C LEU A 114 17.16 0.85 13.80
N TRP A 115 17.29 -0.48 13.83
CA TRP A 115 16.98 -1.33 14.95
C TRP A 115 17.94 -1.14 16.14
N ASP A 116 19.24 -1.23 15.91
CA ASP A 116 20.25 -1.38 16.96
C ASP A 116 20.46 -0.09 17.81
N GLN A 117 20.22 1.08 17.25
CA GLN A 117 20.57 2.35 17.86
C GLN A 117 19.41 3.15 18.47
N THR A 118 18.15 2.87 18.09
CA THR A 118 17.01 3.71 18.48
C THR A 118 16.14 3.11 19.58
N LYS A 119 16.47 1.93 20.13
CA LYS A 119 15.60 1.17 21.06
C LYS A 119 14.20 0.92 20.49
N CYS A 120 14.05 1.04 19.18
CA CYS A 120 12.83 0.71 18.46
C CYS A 120 12.66 -0.79 18.36
N LEU A 121 11.42 -1.22 18.28
CA LEU A 121 11.05 -2.58 17.98
C LEU A 121 11.20 -2.84 16.48
N LEU A 122 11.44 -4.09 16.15
CA LEU A 122 11.68 -4.58 14.80
C LEU A 122 10.73 -3.97 13.77
N PRO A 123 11.23 -3.62 12.58
CA PRO A 123 10.38 -3.20 11.49
C PRO A 123 9.50 -4.37 11.04
N LEU A 124 8.19 -4.22 11.19
CA LEU A 124 7.19 -5.14 10.68
C LEU A 124 6.83 -4.71 9.25
N PRO A 125 7.04 -5.56 8.23
CA PRO A 125 6.66 -5.22 6.88
C PRO A 125 5.13 -5.12 6.77
N LEU A 126 4.62 -3.98 6.31
CA LEU A 126 3.21 -3.78 6.02
C LEU A 126 2.90 -4.17 4.57
N ASP A 127 3.77 -3.76 3.66
CA ASP A 127 3.76 -4.12 2.24
C ASP A 127 5.21 -4.14 1.70
N GLY A 128 5.38 -4.20 0.37
CA GLY A 128 6.71 -4.25 -0.26
C GLY A 128 7.59 -3.01 -0.01
N HIS A 129 7.02 -1.89 0.44
CA HIS A 129 7.74 -0.62 0.58
C HIS A 129 7.41 0.13 1.88
N SER A 130 6.56 -0.43 2.73
CA SER A 130 6.13 0.20 3.98
C SER A 130 6.41 -0.70 5.16
N PHE A 131 6.89 -0.11 6.25
CA PHE A 131 7.26 -0.80 7.48
C PHE A 131 6.64 -0.11 8.69
N LEU A 132 6.19 -0.89 9.65
CA LEU A 132 5.79 -0.41 10.96
C LEU A 132 6.95 -0.62 11.94
N LEU A 133 7.45 0.47 12.52
CA LEU A 133 8.34 0.41 13.67
C LEU A 133 7.53 0.66 14.93
N LEU A 134 7.78 -0.16 15.94
CA LEU A 134 7.27 0.07 17.28
C LEU A 134 8.45 0.43 18.19
N GLY A 135 8.31 1.48 18.96
CA GLY A 135 9.33 1.93 19.88
C GLY A 135 8.83 1.92 21.32
N LYS A 136 9.75 1.81 22.29
CA LYS A 136 9.44 1.99 23.71
C LYS A 136 9.06 3.44 23.95
N GLY A 137 7.86 3.67 24.50
CA GLY A 137 7.37 4.98 24.88
C GLY A 137 7.76 5.36 26.30
N ASP A 138 7.70 6.65 26.59
CA ASP A 138 7.86 7.21 27.94
C ASP A 138 6.79 8.28 28.20
N TYR A 139 6.34 8.40 29.46
CA TYR A 139 5.42 9.46 29.86
C TYR A 139 6.07 10.84 29.92
N SER A 140 7.38 10.88 30.08
CA SER A 140 8.11 12.14 30.05
C SER A 140 8.14 12.71 28.64
N LYS A 141 7.46 13.83 28.44
CA LYS A 141 7.49 14.55 27.15
C LYS A 141 8.92 14.84 26.67
N LEU A 142 9.83 15.08 27.61
CA LEU A 142 11.24 15.34 27.30
C LEU A 142 11.95 14.11 26.76
N ILE A 143 11.75 12.94 27.37
CA ILE A 143 12.36 11.69 26.95
C ILE A 143 11.75 11.22 25.62
N ALA A 144 10.43 11.30 25.48
CA ALA A 144 9.73 11.02 24.22
C ALA A 144 10.27 11.91 23.09
N HIS A 145 10.41 13.21 23.33
CA HIS A 145 10.97 14.13 22.33
C HIS A 145 12.42 13.78 21.96
N THR A 146 13.22 13.33 22.91
CA THR A 146 14.61 12.89 22.64
C THR A 146 14.62 11.65 21.75
N ILE A 147 13.81 10.63 22.08
CA ILE A 147 13.68 9.41 21.28
C ILE A 147 13.23 9.74 19.84
N PHE A 148 12.25 10.60 19.70
CA PHE A 148 11.73 11.03 18.40
C PHE A 148 12.79 11.79 17.60
N THR A 149 13.55 12.65 18.24
CA THR A 149 14.65 13.41 17.62
C THR A 149 15.78 12.47 17.17
N GLU A 150 16.13 11.47 17.97
CA GLU A 150 17.11 10.45 17.61
C GLU A 150 16.65 9.65 16.40
N LEU A 151 15.41 9.17 16.40
CA LEU A 151 14.83 8.43 15.26
C LEU A 151 14.80 9.29 13.98
N ARG A 152 14.38 10.55 14.11
CA ARG A 152 14.40 11.50 12.99
C ARG A 152 15.80 11.70 12.42
N ASN A 153 16.79 11.91 13.28
CA ASN A 153 18.18 12.10 12.86
C ASN A 153 18.73 10.86 12.18
N LYS A 154 18.39 9.67 12.68
CA LYS A 154 18.80 8.40 12.10
C LYS A 154 18.22 8.20 10.71
N ILE A 155 16.91 8.43 10.53
CA ILE A 155 16.26 8.36 9.22
C ILE A 155 16.90 9.36 8.25
N LYS A 156 17.22 10.58 8.71
CA LYS A 156 17.93 11.56 7.88
C LYS A 156 19.32 11.10 7.47
N GLN A 157 20.08 10.47 8.36
CA GLN A 157 21.40 9.89 8.04
C GLN A 157 21.28 8.79 6.99
N LEU A 158 20.30 7.89 7.14
CA LEU A 158 20.04 6.84 6.14
C LEU A 158 19.68 7.45 4.79
N ASN A 159 18.80 8.44 4.75
CA ASN A 159 18.45 9.13 3.52
C ASN A 159 19.69 9.73 2.85
N THR A 160 20.61 10.33 3.62
CA THR A 160 21.87 10.85 3.09
C THR A 160 22.74 9.72 2.51
N SER A 161 22.84 8.58 3.19
CA SER A 161 23.62 7.43 2.74
C SER A 161 23.04 6.74 1.50
N PHE A 162 21.77 6.96 1.20
CA PHE A 162 21.06 6.37 0.06
C PHE A 162 20.82 7.34 -1.11
N THR A 163 21.34 8.57 -1.04
CA THR A 163 21.16 9.57 -2.10
C THR A 163 21.62 9.03 -3.45
N ASP A 164 22.77 8.37 -3.52
CA ASP A 164 23.33 7.79 -4.75
C ASP A 164 22.45 6.64 -5.31
N LYS A 165 21.61 6.04 -4.47
CA LYS A 165 20.68 4.96 -4.85
C LYS A 165 19.29 5.47 -5.21
N ASN A 166 19.08 6.78 -5.12
CA ASN A 166 17.78 7.42 -5.33
C ASN A 166 16.67 6.85 -4.41
N ILE A 167 17.02 6.57 -3.15
CA ILE A 167 16.11 6.07 -2.12
C ILE A 167 15.89 7.16 -1.09
N ALA A 168 14.64 7.36 -0.69
CA ALA A 168 14.25 8.17 0.44
C ALA A 168 13.35 7.36 1.39
N ILE A 169 13.49 7.57 2.68
CA ILE A 169 12.63 7.01 3.72
C ILE A 169 11.84 8.14 4.33
N THR A 170 10.55 8.17 4.04
CA THR A 170 9.60 9.11 4.65
C THR A 170 8.95 8.44 5.85
N ALA A 171 8.73 9.16 6.92
CA ALA A 171 8.18 8.59 8.15
C ALA A 171 7.11 9.47 8.80
N GLY A 172 6.05 8.82 9.28
CA GLY A 172 5.10 9.40 10.22
C GLY A 172 5.23 8.73 11.58
N ILE A 173 5.31 9.50 12.65
CA ILE A 173 5.56 9.03 14.01
C ILE A 173 4.39 9.45 14.91
N SER A 174 3.85 8.50 15.67
CA SER A 174 2.77 8.73 16.63
C SER A 174 3.24 9.37 17.93
N ASP A 175 2.31 9.83 18.73
CA ASP A 175 2.54 10.04 20.16
C ASP A 175 2.75 8.71 20.90
N THR A 176 3.22 8.82 22.14
CA THR A 176 3.33 7.69 23.06
C THR A 176 1.96 7.32 23.59
N VAL A 177 1.59 6.06 23.46
CA VAL A 177 0.30 5.51 23.92
C VAL A 177 0.49 4.27 24.78
N SER A 178 -0.58 3.85 25.48
CA SER A 178 -0.60 2.53 26.12
C SER A 178 -0.58 1.42 25.08
N ILE A 179 0.04 0.29 25.42
CA ILE A 179 0.08 -0.90 24.56
C ILE A 179 -1.33 -1.39 24.15
N SER A 180 -2.35 -1.15 24.99
CA SER A 180 -3.75 -1.46 24.65
C SER A 180 -4.32 -0.56 23.55
N GLU A 181 -3.68 0.56 23.29
CA GLU A 181 -4.09 1.59 22.32
C GLU A 181 -3.17 1.66 21.11
N ILE A 182 -2.42 0.59 20.84
CA ILE A 182 -1.49 0.52 19.72
C ILE A 182 -2.15 0.84 18.36
N HIS A 183 -3.44 0.53 18.21
CA HIS A 183 -4.20 0.90 17.02
C HIS A 183 -4.34 2.43 16.86
N CYS A 184 -4.41 3.17 17.97
CA CYS A 184 -4.40 4.64 17.95
C CYS A 184 -3.01 5.14 17.53
N ALA A 185 -1.92 4.58 18.09
CA ALA A 185 -0.57 4.93 17.67
C ALA A 185 -0.36 4.68 16.17
N TYR A 186 -0.81 3.53 15.67
CA TYR A 186 -0.74 3.26 14.23
C TYR A 186 -1.52 4.30 13.41
N SER A 187 -2.76 4.60 13.78
CA SER A 187 -3.58 5.61 13.10
C SER A 187 -2.95 7.00 13.13
N GLN A 188 -2.34 7.39 14.26
CA GLN A 188 -1.62 8.64 14.41
C GLN A 188 -0.38 8.70 13.51
N ALA A 189 0.40 7.60 13.46
CA ALA A 189 1.57 7.51 12.60
C ALA A 189 1.20 7.59 11.11
N VAL A 190 0.10 6.94 10.71
CA VAL A 190 -0.44 7.04 9.34
C VAL A 190 -0.90 8.47 9.05
N SER A 191 -1.60 9.13 9.98
CA SER A 191 -2.03 10.52 9.79
C SER A 191 -0.82 11.47 9.64
N ALA A 192 0.26 11.27 10.41
CA ALA A 192 1.48 12.03 10.25
C ALA A 192 2.17 11.74 8.89
N LEU A 193 2.14 10.49 8.42
CA LEU A 193 2.65 10.12 7.11
C LEU A 193 1.81 10.73 5.97
N ASP A 194 0.49 10.80 6.13
CA ASP A 194 -0.39 11.47 5.17
C ASP A 194 -0.07 12.97 5.04
N MET A 195 0.33 13.64 6.13
CA MET A 195 0.80 15.03 6.06
C MET A 195 2.11 15.15 5.27
N ALA A 196 3.00 14.15 5.35
CA ALA A 196 4.23 14.10 4.57
C ALA A 196 3.99 14.01 3.05
N TYR A 197 2.78 13.69 2.61
CA TYR A 197 2.39 13.66 1.20
C TYR A 197 2.67 14.99 0.47
N TYR A 198 2.56 16.13 1.17
CA TYR A 198 2.81 17.47 0.64
C TYR A 198 4.23 17.98 0.91
N GLU A 199 5.06 17.20 1.57
CA GLU A 199 6.46 17.51 1.87
C GLU A 199 7.39 16.84 0.86
N VAL A 200 8.68 17.15 0.99
CA VAL A 200 9.71 16.50 0.16
C VAL A 200 9.92 15.05 0.57
N PRO A 201 10.26 14.13 -0.37
CA PRO A 201 10.63 12.76 -0.05
C PRO A 201 11.72 12.70 1.03
N GLY A 202 11.58 11.77 1.96
CA GLY A 202 12.49 11.63 3.09
C GLY A 202 12.15 12.50 4.32
N SER A 203 11.00 13.16 4.32
CA SER A 203 10.50 13.93 5.46
C SER A 203 10.10 13.02 6.61
N VAL A 204 10.32 13.49 7.85
CA VAL A 204 9.91 12.81 9.08
C VAL A 204 9.01 13.71 9.89
N LEU A 205 7.74 13.33 10.01
CA LEU A 205 6.71 14.11 10.67
C LEU A 205 6.21 13.41 11.93
N PHE A 206 5.82 14.24 12.92
CA PHE A 206 5.25 13.78 14.17
C PHE A 206 3.75 14.09 14.20
N TYR A 207 2.99 13.16 14.73
CA TYR A 207 1.59 13.41 15.02
C TYR A 207 1.48 14.52 16.07
N GLN A 208 0.63 15.50 15.81
CA GLN A 208 0.29 16.54 16.76
C GLN A 208 -1.19 16.40 17.10
N GLU A 209 -1.51 16.36 18.38
CA GLU A 209 -2.90 16.22 18.87
C GLU A 209 -3.86 17.28 18.30
N HIS A 210 -3.32 18.39 17.82
CA HIS A 210 -4.07 19.49 17.20
C HIS A 210 -4.08 19.45 15.67
N SER A 211 -3.62 18.37 15.05
CA SER A 211 -3.75 18.24 13.62
C SER A 211 -5.25 18.10 13.31
N THR A 212 -5.83 19.15 12.81
CA THR A 212 -7.16 19.11 12.22
C THR A 212 -7.20 18.00 11.17
N ALA A 213 -8.21 17.14 11.25
CA ALA A 213 -8.38 16.09 10.25
C ALA A 213 -8.27 16.71 8.85
N MET A 214 -7.44 16.11 7.99
CA MET A 214 -7.28 16.60 6.62
C MET A 214 -8.65 16.68 5.95
N PRO A 215 -9.00 17.83 5.34
CA PRO A 215 -10.31 18.01 4.74
C PRO A 215 -10.49 17.07 3.54
N GLU A 216 -11.74 16.71 3.29
CA GLU A 216 -12.10 16.00 2.06
C GLU A 216 -12.02 16.93 0.87
N PHE A 217 -11.52 16.43 -0.25
CA PHE A 217 -11.56 17.15 -1.51
C PHE A 217 -12.95 17.05 -2.11
N GLN A 218 -13.78 18.05 -1.86
CA GLN A 218 -15.20 18.05 -2.21
C GLN A 218 -15.42 17.82 -3.70
N GLU A 219 -16.43 17.02 -4.03
CA GLU A 219 -16.75 16.63 -5.42
C GLU A 219 -17.07 17.83 -6.33
N THR A 220 -17.67 18.88 -5.79
CA THR A 220 -17.94 20.12 -6.52
C THR A 220 -16.65 20.80 -6.98
N VAL A 221 -15.67 20.95 -6.08
CA VAL A 221 -14.37 21.57 -6.40
C VAL A 221 -13.59 20.70 -7.40
N GLN A 222 -13.65 19.38 -7.24
CA GLN A 222 -13.03 18.45 -8.20
C GLN A 222 -13.60 18.60 -9.60
N LYS A 223 -14.93 18.75 -9.70
CA LYS A 223 -15.63 18.92 -10.97
C LYS A 223 -15.22 20.22 -11.67
N ASP A 224 -15.13 21.31 -10.91
CA ASP A 224 -14.70 22.61 -11.43
C ASP A 224 -13.28 22.53 -12.02
N TYR A 225 -12.34 21.88 -11.33
CA TYR A 225 -10.98 21.69 -11.87
C TYR A 225 -10.95 20.78 -13.09
N ILE A 226 -11.73 19.69 -13.11
CA ILE A 226 -11.83 18.80 -14.27
C ILE A 226 -12.34 19.57 -15.49
N GLU A 227 -13.37 20.41 -15.34
CA GLU A 227 -13.93 21.22 -16.41
C GLU A 227 -12.94 22.27 -16.92
N GLN A 228 -12.26 22.99 -16.02
CA GLN A 228 -11.27 24.01 -16.39
C GLN A 228 -10.06 23.37 -17.11
N ILE A 229 -9.45 22.32 -16.54
CA ILE A 229 -8.29 21.65 -17.15
C ILE A 229 -8.66 21.09 -18.52
N THR A 230 -9.85 20.49 -18.62
CA THR A 230 -10.31 19.93 -19.90
C THR A 230 -10.57 21.00 -20.95
N SER A 231 -11.17 22.12 -20.57
CA SER A 231 -11.37 23.25 -21.48
C SER A 231 -10.05 23.79 -22.01
N CYS A 232 -9.04 23.93 -21.14
CA CYS A 232 -7.70 24.36 -21.54
C CYS A 232 -7.01 23.37 -22.47
N ILE A 233 -7.19 22.04 -22.23
CA ILE A 233 -6.64 21.00 -23.11
C ILE A 233 -7.31 21.05 -24.49
N LEU A 234 -8.63 21.17 -24.55
CA LEU A 234 -9.38 21.21 -25.80
C LEU A 234 -9.11 22.48 -26.60
N SER A 235 -8.92 23.61 -25.96
CA SER A 235 -8.53 24.88 -26.59
C SER A 235 -7.05 24.99 -26.92
N VAL A 236 -6.23 24.02 -26.54
CA VAL A 236 -4.76 24.00 -26.68
C VAL A 236 -4.10 25.23 -26.04
N ASN A 237 -4.72 25.79 -25.01
CA ASN A 237 -4.25 26.96 -24.30
C ASN A 237 -3.27 26.56 -23.17
N GLN A 238 -1.97 26.51 -23.47
CA GLN A 238 -0.95 26.09 -22.51
C GLN A 238 -0.73 27.08 -21.37
N GLU A 239 -0.90 28.38 -21.64
CA GLU A 239 -0.69 29.42 -20.64
C GLU A 239 -1.78 29.37 -19.57
N GLU A 240 -3.06 29.31 -19.96
CA GLU A 240 -4.17 29.17 -19.05
C GLU A 240 -4.15 27.84 -18.29
N LEU A 241 -3.74 26.75 -18.96
CA LEU A 241 -3.54 25.44 -18.32
C LEU A 241 -2.48 25.49 -17.20
N SER A 242 -1.37 26.20 -17.42
CA SER A 242 -0.36 26.41 -16.38
C SER A 242 -0.96 27.16 -15.18
N HIS A 243 -1.69 28.23 -15.41
CA HIS A 243 -2.35 28.97 -14.33
C HIS A 243 -3.35 28.12 -13.53
N VAL A 244 -4.10 27.26 -14.20
CA VAL A 244 -5.04 26.36 -13.53
C VAL A 244 -4.28 25.33 -12.65
N PHE A 245 -3.16 24.78 -13.12
CA PHE A 245 -2.35 23.87 -12.32
C PHE A 245 -1.67 24.57 -11.15
N ASP A 246 -1.18 25.79 -11.33
CA ASP A 246 -0.57 26.57 -10.24
C ASP A 246 -1.60 26.91 -9.17
N ALA A 247 -2.84 27.26 -9.57
CA ALA A 247 -3.95 27.50 -8.64
C ALA A 247 -4.33 26.22 -7.88
N PHE A 248 -4.42 25.10 -8.58
CA PHE A 248 -4.68 23.79 -7.99
C PHE A 248 -3.62 23.38 -6.98
N GLU A 249 -2.33 23.49 -7.36
CA GLU A 249 -1.22 23.20 -6.47
C GLU A 249 -1.26 24.06 -5.20
N LYS A 250 -1.44 25.36 -5.35
CA LYS A 250 -1.53 26.31 -4.25
C LYS A 250 -2.69 25.96 -3.31
N GLU A 251 -3.86 25.65 -3.83
CA GLU A 251 -5.00 25.24 -3.03
C GLU A 251 -4.76 23.95 -2.28
N CYS A 252 -4.21 22.91 -2.96
CA CYS A 252 -3.90 21.64 -2.34
C CYS A 252 -2.87 21.78 -1.20
N ARG A 253 -1.82 22.59 -1.39
CA ARG A 253 -0.82 22.85 -0.34
C ARG A 253 -1.38 23.65 0.83
N GLN A 254 -2.29 24.59 0.55
CA GLN A 254 -2.90 25.41 1.61
C GLN A 254 -3.93 24.61 2.43
N LYS A 255 -4.74 23.81 1.78
CA LYS A 255 -5.84 23.05 2.44
C LYS A 255 -5.40 21.67 2.91
N GLN A 256 -4.34 21.10 2.33
CA GLN A 256 -3.83 19.75 2.63
C GLN A 256 -4.95 18.70 2.60
N TYR A 257 -5.58 18.53 1.43
CA TYR A 257 -6.61 17.51 1.24
C TYR A 257 -6.07 16.09 1.45
N LYS A 258 -6.96 15.16 1.81
CA LYS A 258 -6.57 13.75 1.98
C LYS A 258 -5.87 13.20 0.73
N PRO A 259 -4.70 12.52 0.89
CA PRO A 259 -3.97 11.92 -0.24
C PRO A 259 -4.82 10.98 -1.09
N SER A 260 -5.72 10.20 -0.45
CA SER A 260 -6.66 9.31 -1.14
C SER A 260 -7.58 10.04 -2.12
N ASP A 261 -8.06 11.23 -1.73
CA ASP A 261 -8.99 12.01 -2.53
C ASP A 261 -8.28 12.66 -3.73
N ILE A 262 -7.05 13.15 -3.50
CA ILE A 262 -6.18 13.68 -4.56
C ILE A 262 -5.83 12.60 -5.58
N ALA A 263 -5.45 11.40 -5.12
CA ALA A 263 -5.18 10.28 -6.01
C ALA A 263 -6.43 9.87 -6.82
N ALA A 264 -7.61 9.85 -6.19
CA ALA A 264 -8.88 9.58 -6.86
C ALA A 264 -9.23 10.67 -7.89
N PHE A 265 -8.97 11.94 -7.58
CA PHE A 265 -9.15 13.06 -8.50
C PHE A 265 -8.25 12.93 -9.73
N PHE A 266 -6.93 12.72 -9.57
CA PHE A 266 -6.02 12.53 -10.69
C PHE A 266 -6.37 11.32 -11.54
N LYS A 267 -6.85 10.25 -10.92
CA LYS A 267 -7.34 9.07 -11.63
C LYS A 267 -8.55 9.42 -12.51
N ARG A 268 -9.53 10.14 -11.97
CA ARG A 268 -10.71 10.61 -12.74
C ARG A 268 -10.30 11.52 -13.88
N LEU A 269 -9.46 12.51 -13.60
CA LEU A 269 -8.95 13.46 -14.57
C LEU A 269 -8.15 12.78 -15.70
N TYR A 270 -7.29 11.81 -15.37
CA TYR A 270 -6.54 11.02 -16.34
C TYR A 270 -7.44 10.26 -17.30
N PHE A 271 -8.41 9.52 -16.78
CA PHE A 271 -9.36 8.81 -17.62
C PHE A 271 -10.21 9.76 -18.47
N TYR A 272 -10.52 10.94 -17.93
CA TYR A 272 -11.23 11.96 -18.69
C TYR A 272 -10.37 12.47 -19.85
N VAL A 273 -9.11 12.80 -19.60
CA VAL A 273 -8.17 13.29 -20.63
C VAL A 273 -7.94 12.25 -21.72
N ILE A 274 -7.61 10.99 -21.36
CA ILE A 274 -7.40 9.90 -22.35
C ILE A 274 -8.63 9.71 -23.25
N ARG A 275 -9.81 9.87 -22.67
CA ARG A 275 -11.04 9.66 -23.39
C ARG A 275 -11.33 10.76 -24.42
N HIS A 276 -10.93 12.01 -24.12
CA HIS A 276 -11.17 13.16 -24.98
C HIS A 276 -9.99 13.48 -25.90
N THR A 277 -8.88 12.80 -25.73
CA THR A 277 -7.69 12.91 -26.56
C THR A 277 -7.34 11.55 -27.14
N LYS A 278 -6.75 11.47 -28.33
CA LYS A 278 -6.25 10.22 -28.93
C LYS A 278 -4.94 9.73 -28.28
N LEU A 279 -4.75 10.05 -27.00
CA LEU A 279 -3.54 9.66 -26.31
C LEU A 279 -3.55 8.18 -26.01
N GLU A 280 -2.42 7.56 -26.27
CA GLU A 280 -2.13 6.25 -25.70
C GLU A 280 -1.99 6.38 -24.19
N ALA A 281 -2.57 5.41 -23.47
CA ALA A 281 -2.47 5.34 -22.03
C ALA A 281 -0.98 5.38 -21.62
N SER A 282 -0.64 6.26 -20.68
CA SER A 282 0.71 6.34 -20.16
C SER A 282 0.89 5.32 -19.05
N LEU A 283 1.62 4.25 -19.37
CA LEU A 283 1.99 3.23 -18.37
C LEU A 283 2.73 3.88 -17.17
N GLU A 284 3.53 4.90 -17.43
CA GLU A 284 4.27 5.66 -16.43
C GLU A 284 3.33 6.36 -15.43
N PHE A 285 2.26 6.99 -15.93
CA PHE A 285 1.29 7.65 -15.07
C PHE A 285 0.36 6.66 -14.36
N GLU A 286 -0.06 5.59 -15.04
CA GLU A 286 -0.84 4.53 -14.41
C GLU A 286 -0.08 3.86 -13.26
N GLN A 287 1.21 3.64 -13.43
CA GLN A 287 2.07 3.13 -12.36
C GLN A 287 2.16 4.12 -11.19
N SER A 288 2.24 5.43 -11.45
CA SER A 288 2.25 6.44 -10.40
C SER A 288 0.94 6.53 -9.63
N LEU A 289 -0.19 6.34 -10.31
CA LEU A 289 -1.51 6.28 -9.68
C LEU A 289 -1.72 5.00 -8.84
N LEU A 290 -1.05 3.92 -9.23
CA LEU A 290 -1.15 2.62 -8.55
C LEU A 290 -0.16 2.50 -7.40
N ALA A 291 0.95 3.22 -7.46
CA ALA A 291 1.85 3.39 -6.32
C ALA A 291 1.09 4.23 -5.27
N SER A 292 0.41 3.55 -4.38
CA SER A 292 -0.51 4.08 -3.36
C SER A 292 0.08 5.19 -2.47
N HIS A 293 1.26 5.68 -2.80
CA HIS A 293 2.10 6.47 -1.93
C HIS A 293 3.01 7.45 -2.66
N THR A 294 2.62 7.89 -3.83
CA THR A 294 3.38 8.92 -4.55
C THR A 294 3.16 10.27 -3.89
N HIS A 295 4.20 11.05 -3.63
CA HIS A 295 4.08 12.43 -3.16
C HIS A 295 3.26 13.29 -4.12
N PHE A 296 2.63 14.32 -3.57
CA PHE A 296 1.80 15.24 -4.33
C PHE A 296 2.54 15.81 -5.55
N ASP A 297 3.76 16.29 -5.36
CA ASP A 297 4.58 16.88 -6.42
C ASP A 297 4.88 15.90 -7.55
N THR A 298 5.20 14.67 -7.19
CA THR A 298 5.47 13.62 -8.17
C THR A 298 4.23 13.32 -9.01
N LEU A 299 3.07 13.20 -8.36
CA LEU A 299 1.82 12.92 -9.03
C LEU A 299 1.40 14.07 -9.94
N LEU A 300 1.46 15.30 -9.43
CA LEU A 300 1.16 16.51 -10.19
C LEU A 300 2.10 16.67 -11.39
N HIS A 301 3.42 16.61 -11.16
CA HIS A 301 4.42 16.77 -12.22
C HIS A 301 4.29 15.72 -13.33
N THR A 302 4.08 14.46 -12.95
CA THR A 302 3.89 13.37 -13.92
C THR A 302 2.63 13.57 -14.75
N PHE A 303 1.55 14.05 -14.11
CA PHE A 303 0.32 14.36 -14.82
C PHE A 303 0.47 15.55 -15.77
N VAL A 304 1.07 16.64 -15.31
CA VAL A 304 1.34 17.82 -16.15
C VAL A 304 2.21 17.45 -17.36
N LYS A 305 3.25 16.67 -17.15
CA LYS A 305 4.13 16.15 -18.23
C LYS A 305 3.34 15.29 -19.24
N PHE A 306 2.46 14.44 -18.77
CA PHE A 306 1.57 13.66 -19.60
C PHE A 306 0.67 14.56 -20.47
N VAL A 307 0.01 15.57 -19.87
CA VAL A 307 -0.86 16.51 -20.60
C VAL A 307 -0.08 17.35 -21.61
N LEU A 308 1.08 17.90 -21.22
CA LEU A 308 1.90 18.74 -22.12
C LEU A 308 2.45 17.96 -23.32
N ARG A 309 2.81 16.68 -23.14
CA ARG A 309 3.16 15.79 -24.27
C ARG A 309 1.99 15.63 -25.23
N SER A 310 0.80 15.54 -24.69
CA SER A 310 -0.44 15.43 -25.44
C SER A 310 -0.70 16.62 -26.33
N LEU A 311 -0.54 17.80 -25.75
CA LEU A 311 -0.73 19.07 -26.47
C LEU A 311 0.31 19.25 -27.59
N LYS A 312 1.55 18.80 -27.38
CA LYS A 312 2.60 18.87 -28.40
C LYS A 312 2.37 17.95 -29.59
N ASN A 313 1.76 16.79 -29.37
CA ASN A 313 1.54 15.80 -30.43
C ASN A 313 0.31 16.09 -31.28
N ASN A 314 -0.42 17.18 -31.00
CA ASN A 314 -1.59 17.66 -31.75
C ASN A 314 -2.66 16.58 -32.03
N THR A 315 -2.83 15.65 -31.07
CA THR A 315 -3.73 14.49 -31.20
C THR A 315 -5.06 14.68 -30.47
N LEU A 316 -5.46 15.95 -30.29
CA LEU A 316 -6.78 16.26 -29.72
C LEU A 316 -7.90 15.85 -30.69
N LEU A 317 -8.79 14.99 -30.27
CA LEU A 317 -10.02 14.75 -30.99
C LEU A 317 -10.97 15.95 -30.77
N PRO A 318 -11.72 16.38 -31.82
CA PRO A 318 -12.88 17.22 -31.60
C PRO A 318 -13.84 16.52 -30.63
N SER A 319 -14.44 17.30 -29.77
CA SER A 319 -15.27 16.87 -28.63
C SER A 319 -16.57 16.11 -28.93
N ASP A 320 -16.73 15.56 -30.12
CA ASP A 320 -18.00 14.98 -30.58
C ASP A 320 -18.20 13.49 -30.23
N SER A 321 -17.29 12.84 -29.48
CA SER A 321 -17.35 11.39 -29.41
C SER A 321 -18.26 10.79 -28.34
N TYR A 322 -18.42 11.43 -27.16
CA TYR A 322 -19.30 10.85 -26.14
C TYR A 322 -20.18 11.91 -25.48
N SER A 323 -21.47 11.59 -25.35
CA SER A 323 -22.38 12.41 -24.57
C SER A 323 -22.05 12.34 -23.06
N ASN A 324 -22.35 13.39 -22.31
CA ASN A 324 -22.12 13.49 -20.86
C ASN A 324 -22.62 12.25 -20.09
N ILE A 325 -23.75 11.66 -20.52
CA ILE A 325 -24.30 10.46 -19.87
C ILE A 325 -23.40 9.25 -20.03
N ILE A 326 -22.83 9.03 -21.22
CA ILE A 326 -21.92 7.88 -21.46
C ILE A 326 -20.62 8.11 -20.72
N GLN A 327 -20.14 9.33 -20.61
CA GLN A 327 -18.96 9.68 -19.80
C GLN A 327 -19.17 9.32 -18.34
N ASN A 328 -20.29 9.77 -17.76
CA ASN A 328 -20.63 9.48 -16.36
C ASN A 328 -20.79 7.98 -16.09
N ILE A 329 -21.38 7.24 -17.03
CA ILE A 329 -21.51 5.78 -16.95
C ILE A 329 -20.13 5.12 -16.91
N CYS A 330 -19.21 5.50 -17.77
CA CYS A 330 -17.90 4.87 -17.77
C CYS A 330 -17.08 5.22 -16.52
N VAL A 331 -17.19 6.44 -15.97
CA VAL A 331 -16.61 6.78 -14.65
C VAL A 331 -17.20 5.87 -13.58
N TYR A 332 -18.51 5.77 -13.54
CA TYR A 332 -19.20 4.89 -12.60
C TYR A 332 -18.73 3.43 -12.71
N LEU A 333 -18.61 2.90 -13.94
CA LEU A 333 -18.08 1.56 -14.16
C LEU A 333 -16.65 1.40 -13.66
N SER A 334 -15.80 2.41 -13.82
CA SER A 334 -14.42 2.39 -13.33
C SER A 334 -14.32 2.37 -11.80
N ASP A 335 -15.28 2.97 -11.10
CA ASP A 335 -15.29 3.04 -9.64
C ASP A 335 -15.96 1.81 -9.01
N HIS A 336 -16.94 1.21 -9.72
CA HIS A 336 -17.78 0.12 -9.21
C HIS A 336 -17.58 -1.22 -9.95
N PHE A 337 -16.49 -1.40 -10.70
CA PHE A 337 -16.25 -2.60 -11.52
C PHE A 337 -16.29 -3.93 -10.77
N LYS A 338 -16.04 -3.90 -9.47
CA LYS A 338 -16.08 -5.09 -8.58
C LYS A 338 -17.50 -5.61 -8.35
N GLU A 339 -18.48 -4.71 -8.45
CA GLU A 339 -19.87 -5.02 -8.18
C GLU A 339 -20.53 -5.78 -9.35
N PRO A 340 -21.61 -6.53 -9.10
CA PRO A 340 -22.37 -7.22 -10.17
C PRO A 340 -23.18 -6.23 -11.00
N LEU A 341 -22.51 -5.38 -11.79
CA LEU A 341 -23.13 -4.37 -12.62
C LEU A 341 -23.75 -4.97 -13.85
N THR A 342 -25.01 -4.57 -14.12
CA THR A 342 -25.74 -4.89 -15.34
C THR A 342 -26.20 -3.61 -16.04
N VAL A 343 -26.59 -3.71 -17.32
CA VAL A 343 -27.13 -2.56 -18.04
C VAL A 343 -28.36 -2.01 -17.35
N GLU A 344 -29.19 -2.89 -16.80
CA GLU A 344 -30.43 -2.55 -16.08
C GLU A 344 -30.13 -1.73 -14.82
N SER A 345 -29.18 -2.21 -13.97
CA SER A 345 -28.82 -1.50 -12.73
C SER A 345 -28.21 -0.12 -13.00
N VAL A 346 -27.40 -0.02 -14.06
CA VAL A 346 -26.81 1.26 -14.45
C VAL A 346 -27.85 2.19 -15.10
N ALA A 347 -28.76 1.64 -15.90
CA ALA A 347 -29.84 2.42 -16.49
C ALA A 347 -30.77 3.02 -15.43
N GLU A 348 -31.11 2.25 -14.40
CA GLU A 348 -31.87 2.72 -13.25
C GLU A 348 -31.15 3.86 -12.52
N LYS A 349 -29.87 3.68 -12.21
CA LYS A 349 -29.04 4.70 -11.53
C LYS A 349 -28.99 6.03 -12.29
N PHE A 350 -28.96 5.98 -13.61
CA PHE A 350 -28.86 7.18 -14.45
C PHE A 350 -30.23 7.66 -14.97
N ASN A 351 -31.34 7.13 -14.44
CA ASN A 351 -32.71 7.45 -14.86
C ASN A 351 -32.90 7.34 -16.39
N ARG A 352 -32.49 6.22 -16.98
CA ARG A 352 -32.61 5.91 -18.40
C ARG A 352 -33.09 4.47 -18.61
N THR A 353 -33.53 4.17 -19.80
CA THR A 353 -33.90 2.80 -20.15
C THR A 353 -32.69 1.96 -20.52
N PRO A 354 -32.67 0.64 -20.22
CA PRO A 354 -31.58 -0.25 -20.60
C PRO A 354 -31.26 -0.25 -22.10
N ASN A 355 -32.30 -0.21 -22.93
CA ASN A 355 -32.17 -0.14 -24.40
C ASN A 355 -31.47 1.15 -24.86
N TYR A 356 -31.81 2.29 -24.24
CA TYR A 356 -31.17 3.56 -24.52
C TYR A 356 -29.67 3.51 -24.17
N ILE A 357 -29.33 3.02 -22.96
CA ILE A 357 -27.94 2.90 -22.53
C ILE A 357 -27.18 1.95 -23.47
N SER A 358 -27.69 0.74 -23.74
CA SER A 358 -27.02 -0.24 -24.60
C SER A 358 -26.75 0.29 -26.00
N ALA A 359 -27.75 0.88 -26.64
CA ALA A 359 -27.61 1.42 -27.99
C ALA A 359 -26.62 2.60 -28.03
N LYS A 360 -26.76 3.53 -27.10
CA LYS A 360 -25.94 4.73 -27.04
C LYS A 360 -24.51 4.41 -26.65
N PHE A 361 -24.30 3.51 -25.68
CA PHE A 361 -23.00 3.03 -25.27
C PHE A 361 -22.25 2.35 -26.43
N LYS A 362 -22.91 1.41 -27.12
CA LYS A 362 -22.33 0.74 -28.29
C LYS A 362 -22.02 1.71 -29.43
N LYS A 363 -22.91 2.69 -29.68
CA LYS A 363 -22.71 3.71 -30.73
C LYS A 363 -21.51 4.60 -30.43
N GLU A 364 -21.35 5.05 -29.19
CA GLU A 364 -20.34 6.03 -28.81
C GLU A 364 -19.01 5.38 -28.39
N VAL A 365 -19.05 4.28 -27.63
CA VAL A 365 -17.85 3.56 -27.13
C VAL A 365 -17.32 2.55 -28.14
N GLY A 366 -18.13 2.16 -29.14
CA GLY A 366 -17.74 1.15 -30.16
C GLY A 366 -17.81 -0.28 -29.65
N LYS A 367 -18.08 -0.52 -28.37
CA LYS A 367 -18.16 -1.82 -27.71
C LYS A 367 -19.47 -1.96 -26.94
N SER A 368 -19.90 -3.22 -26.68
CA SER A 368 -21.05 -3.41 -25.77
C SER A 368 -20.67 -3.00 -24.33
N PHE A 369 -21.66 -2.65 -23.54
CA PHE A 369 -21.49 -2.37 -22.11
C PHE A 369 -20.80 -3.51 -21.37
N THR A 370 -21.23 -4.73 -21.64
CA THR A 370 -20.67 -5.94 -21.00
C THR A 370 -19.22 -6.17 -21.41
N ASP A 371 -18.88 -6.01 -22.70
CA ASP A 371 -17.50 -6.16 -23.17
C ASP A 371 -16.57 -5.12 -22.53
N TYR A 372 -17.05 -3.88 -22.41
CA TYR A 372 -16.29 -2.82 -21.78
C TYR A 372 -16.02 -3.11 -20.28
N LEU A 373 -17.05 -3.54 -19.53
CA LEU A 373 -16.89 -3.89 -18.12
C LEU A 373 -15.93 -5.08 -17.94
N VAL A 374 -16.04 -6.08 -18.80
CA VAL A 374 -15.14 -7.24 -18.81
C VAL A 374 -13.71 -6.82 -19.09
N GLU A 375 -13.48 -6.00 -20.10
CA GLU A 375 -12.15 -5.47 -20.44
C GLU A 375 -11.54 -4.68 -19.29
N LEU A 376 -12.33 -3.82 -18.64
CA LEU A 376 -11.92 -3.07 -17.46
C LEU A 376 -11.48 -3.98 -16.31
N ARG A 377 -12.25 -5.05 -16.04
CA ARG A 377 -11.91 -6.06 -15.03
C ARG A 377 -10.61 -6.80 -15.36
N ILE A 378 -10.42 -7.16 -16.63
CA ILE A 378 -9.19 -7.84 -17.08
C ILE A 378 -7.97 -6.92 -16.96
N GLN A 379 -8.08 -5.64 -17.30
CA GLN A 379 -7.01 -4.67 -17.09
C GLN A 379 -6.62 -4.57 -15.60
N LYS A 380 -7.60 -4.49 -14.70
CA LYS A 380 -7.35 -4.48 -13.25
C LYS A 380 -6.71 -5.79 -12.77
N ALA A 381 -7.17 -6.94 -13.28
CA ALA A 381 -6.59 -8.24 -12.97
C ALA A 381 -5.13 -8.35 -13.40
N THR A 382 -4.80 -7.85 -14.59
CA THR A 382 -3.42 -7.82 -15.09
C THR A 382 -2.50 -7.04 -14.15
N THR A 383 -2.96 -5.90 -13.66
CA THR A 383 -2.23 -5.10 -12.68
C THR A 383 -2.00 -5.86 -11.38
N LEU A 384 -3.07 -6.45 -10.81
CA LEU A 384 -2.95 -7.22 -9.55
C LEU A 384 -2.05 -8.46 -9.70
N LEU A 385 -2.09 -9.15 -10.84
CA LEU A 385 -1.23 -10.29 -11.13
C LEU A 385 0.26 -9.90 -11.20
N THR A 386 0.55 -8.71 -11.70
CA THR A 386 1.93 -8.22 -11.87
C THR A 386 2.52 -7.72 -10.56
N TYR A 387 1.71 -7.07 -9.71
CA TYR A 387 2.19 -6.31 -8.55
C TYR A 387 1.82 -6.91 -7.18
N THR A 388 1.06 -8.03 -7.14
CA THR A 388 0.69 -8.67 -5.87
C THR A 388 0.96 -10.17 -5.88
N ASN A 389 1.09 -10.74 -4.67
CA ASN A 389 1.23 -12.19 -4.47
C ASN A 389 -0.11 -12.91 -4.23
N LYS A 390 -1.24 -12.22 -4.43
CA LYS A 390 -2.59 -12.81 -4.27
C LYS A 390 -2.78 -13.98 -5.22
N SER A 391 -3.50 -14.99 -4.81
CA SER A 391 -3.84 -16.12 -5.70
C SER A 391 -4.67 -15.63 -6.90
N ILE A 392 -4.58 -16.33 -8.02
CA ILE A 392 -5.35 -15.98 -9.23
C ILE A 392 -6.85 -16.04 -8.95
N SER A 393 -7.27 -16.95 -8.06
CA SER A 393 -8.67 -17.07 -7.63
C SER A 393 -9.14 -15.89 -6.82
N GLU A 394 -8.30 -15.39 -5.88
CA GLU A 394 -8.59 -14.18 -5.10
C GLU A 394 -8.68 -12.95 -6.02
N ILE A 395 -7.74 -12.82 -6.96
CA ILE A 395 -7.75 -11.72 -7.93
C ILE A 395 -9.01 -11.76 -8.78
N ALA A 396 -9.43 -12.94 -9.26
CA ALA A 396 -10.66 -13.08 -10.03
C ALA A 396 -11.89 -12.59 -9.26
N GLY A 397 -12.01 -12.95 -7.97
CA GLY A 397 -13.07 -12.45 -7.09
C GLY A 397 -12.97 -10.95 -6.84
N GLU A 398 -11.76 -10.44 -6.59
CA GLU A 398 -11.52 -9.02 -6.29
C GLU A 398 -11.85 -8.10 -7.46
N VAL A 399 -11.67 -8.57 -8.69
CA VAL A 399 -12.05 -7.80 -9.89
C VAL A 399 -13.48 -8.05 -10.37
N GLY A 400 -14.29 -8.76 -9.58
CA GLY A 400 -15.72 -8.93 -9.82
C GLY A 400 -16.12 -10.09 -10.73
N PHE A 401 -15.28 -11.11 -10.88
CA PHE A 401 -15.67 -12.36 -11.54
C PHE A 401 -16.23 -13.38 -10.55
N ASN A 402 -17.44 -13.87 -10.79
CA ASN A 402 -18.08 -14.86 -9.92
C ASN A 402 -17.56 -16.30 -10.16
N SER A 403 -16.78 -16.54 -11.21
CA SER A 403 -16.26 -17.86 -11.56
C SER A 403 -14.81 -17.77 -12.05
N TYR A 404 -13.93 -18.52 -11.39
CA TYR A 404 -12.55 -18.66 -11.81
C TYR A 404 -12.40 -19.20 -13.25
N THR A 405 -13.24 -20.17 -13.62
CA THR A 405 -13.22 -20.77 -14.98
C THR A 405 -13.57 -19.73 -16.03
N TYR A 406 -14.57 -18.91 -15.76
CA TYR A 406 -14.97 -17.84 -16.68
C TYR A 406 -13.89 -16.75 -16.74
N PHE A 407 -13.31 -16.35 -15.59
CA PHE A 407 -12.18 -15.44 -15.54
C PHE A 407 -11.01 -15.93 -16.40
N SER A 408 -10.55 -17.18 -16.21
CA SER A 408 -9.38 -17.71 -16.92
C SER A 408 -9.57 -17.75 -18.43
N LYS A 409 -10.75 -18.17 -18.91
CA LYS A 409 -11.08 -18.15 -20.33
C LYS A 409 -11.11 -16.74 -20.90
N THR A 410 -11.73 -15.81 -20.16
CA THR A 410 -11.87 -14.41 -20.55
C THR A 410 -10.52 -13.71 -20.54
N PHE A 411 -9.71 -13.92 -19.52
CA PHE A 411 -8.37 -13.36 -19.40
C PHE A 411 -7.49 -13.77 -20.58
N ARG A 412 -7.48 -15.06 -20.93
CA ARG A 412 -6.75 -15.57 -22.11
C ARG A 412 -7.28 -14.98 -23.42
N LYS A 413 -8.59 -14.82 -23.55
CA LYS A 413 -9.21 -14.20 -24.75
C LYS A 413 -8.73 -12.77 -24.96
N TYR A 414 -8.65 -11.97 -23.88
CA TYR A 414 -8.30 -10.55 -23.98
C TYR A 414 -6.79 -10.28 -23.99
N THR A 415 -5.99 -11.09 -23.31
CA THR A 415 -4.53 -10.87 -23.17
C THR A 415 -3.68 -11.77 -24.05
N GLY A 416 -4.27 -12.78 -24.67
CA GLY A 416 -3.55 -13.83 -25.45
C GLY A 416 -2.76 -14.81 -24.58
N LYS A 417 -2.67 -14.60 -23.26
CA LYS A 417 -1.84 -15.39 -22.33
C LYS A 417 -2.67 -15.86 -21.13
N ASN A 418 -2.19 -16.91 -20.46
CA ASN A 418 -2.81 -17.35 -19.21
C ASN A 418 -2.47 -16.40 -18.07
N ALA A 419 -3.38 -16.22 -17.09
CA ALA A 419 -3.17 -15.34 -15.95
C ALA A 419 -1.89 -15.67 -15.16
N GLY A 420 -1.51 -16.94 -15.06
CA GLY A 420 -0.26 -17.35 -14.41
C GLY A 420 1.02 -16.85 -15.07
N SER A 421 1.02 -16.60 -16.38
CA SER A 421 2.18 -16.09 -17.10
C SER A 421 2.45 -14.59 -16.89
N PHE A 422 1.49 -13.87 -16.31
CA PHE A 422 1.67 -12.45 -15.91
C PHE A 422 2.30 -12.30 -14.53
N ARG A 423 2.36 -13.39 -13.76
CA ARG A 423 3.03 -13.35 -12.46
C ARG A 423 4.54 -13.37 -12.67
N LYS A 424 5.28 -12.42 -12.07
CA LYS A 424 6.74 -12.52 -12.00
C LYS A 424 7.10 -13.88 -11.37
N PRO A 425 8.09 -14.63 -11.89
CA PRO A 425 8.52 -15.84 -11.22
C PRO A 425 8.95 -15.48 -9.81
N SER A 426 8.24 -16.00 -8.82
CA SER A 426 8.72 -16.01 -7.44
C SER A 426 10.08 -16.70 -7.46
N ALA A 427 11.07 -16.13 -6.77
CA ALA A 427 12.37 -16.79 -6.59
C ALA A 427 12.14 -18.26 -6.15
N PRO A 428 12.83 -19.22 -6.74
CA PRO A 428 12.67 -20.62 -6.35
C PRO A 428 12.94 -20.75 -4.84
N PRO A 429 12.19 -21.60 -4.13
CA PRO A 429 12.47 -21.86 -2.72
C PRO A 429 13.93 -22.32 -2.59
N PRO A 430 14.63 -21.93 -1.51
CA PRO A 430 16.01 -22.35 -1.30
C PRO A 430 16.05 -23.86 -1.42
N LYS A 431 16.92 -24.38 -2.28
CA LYS A 431 17.13 -25.80 -2.45
C LYS A 431 17.47 -26.38 -1.08
N ASN A 432 16.63 -27.24 -0.56
CA ASN A 432 16.93 -28.06 0.60
C ASN A 432 18.27 -28.73 0.36
N PHE A 433 19.28 -28.37 1.12
CA PHE A 433 20.43 -29.18 1.29
C PHE A 433 19.96 -30.43 2.04
N SER A 434 19.77 -31.50 1.32
CA SER A 434 19.70 -32.83 1.90
C SER A 434 21.12 -33.27 2.35
N PRO A 435 21.20 -34.09 3.39
CA PRO A 435 22.37 -34.32 4.23
C PRO A 435 23.57 -34.95 3.50
#